data_7b7ce233cc59ae204651cb8312fc6206
#
_entry.id   7b7ce233cc59ae204651cb8312fc6206
#
_cell.length_a   1.000
_cell.length_b   1.000
_cell.length_c   1.000
_cell.angle_alpha   90.00
_cell.angle_beta   90.00
_cell.angle_gamma   90.00
#
_symmetry.space_group_name_H-M   'P 1'
#
loop_
_entity.id
_entity.type
_entity.pdbx_description
1 polymer ?
#
loop_
_entity_poly.entity_id
_entity_poly.type
_entity_poly.pdbx_seq_one_letter_code
_entity_poly.pdbx_strand_id
1 'polypeptide(L)'
;MVDESQTAKYAREYVHGHIIIGTEANPSTVDFRQVADGCDLLVIPAVPETTATDGLTYTLAKLQEIGNDRYRVLLTKVPPKPRTDGEQLRAMLVQNDIPVFAAEVPNLVAFDKASADGVLVSAVHDARAKRGWEAYEAAGKEIYHG
;
A
#
# COMPACT_ATOMS: atom_id res chain seq x y z
N MET A 1 -4.41 -9.16 -18.56
CA MET A 1 -5.08 -9.06 -17.23
C MET A 1 -5.44 -10.47 -16.81
N VAL A 2 -5.00 -10.91 -15.64
CA VAL A 2 -5.33 -12.24 -15.14
C VAL A 2 -6.74 -12.16 -14.53
N ASP A 3 -7.65 -13.01 -14.99
CA ASP A 3 -9.00 -13.14 -14.43
C ASP A 3 -8.89 -13.56 -12.95
N GLU A 4 -9.72 -12.98 -12.08
CA GLU A 4 -9.70 -13.23 -10.62
C GLU A 4 -9.91 -14.73 -10.28
N SER A 5 -10.66 -15.45 -11.11
CA SER A 5 -10.79 -16.91 -10.98
C SER A 5 -9.47 -17.64 -11.22
N GLN A 6 -8.59 -17.10 -12.06
CA GLN A 6 -7.24 -17.61 -12.29
C GLN A 6 -6.29 -17.26 -11.14
N THR A 7 -6.45 -16.09 -10.52
CA THR A 7 -5.64 -15.68 -9.37
C THR A 7 -5.81 -16.65 -8.20
N ALA A 8 -7.04 -17.04 -7.89
CA ALA A 8 -7.32 -18.04 -6.85
C ALA A 8 -6.76 -19.44 -7.20
N LYS A 9 -6.69 -19.78 -8.49
CA LYS A 9 -6.08 -21.02 -8.96
C LYS A 9 -4.57 -21.00 -8.80
N TYR A 10 -3.91 -19.92 -9.20
CA TYR A 10 -2.45 -19.76 -9.04
C TYR A 10 -2.05 -19.76 -7.57
N ALA A 11 -2.82 -19.13 -6.67
CA ALA A 11 -2.56 -19.15 -5.24
C ALA A 11 -2.54 -20.56 -4.64
N ARG A 12 -3.29 -21.50 -5.19
CA ARG A 12 -3.31 -22.90 -4.74
C ARG A 12 -2.17 -23.75 -5.30
N GLU A 13 -1.62 -23.38 -6.45
CA GLU A 13 -0.52 -24.12 -7.09
C GLU A 13 0.86 -23.72 -6.51
N TYR A 14 1.00 -22.52 -5.95
CA TYR A 14 2.24 -22.04 -5.33
C TYR A 14 2.18 -22.21 -3.81
N VAL A 15 2.60 -23.38 -3.33
CA VAL A 15 2.56 -23.76 -1.91
C VAL A 15 3.59 -23.00 -1.04
N HIS A 16 4.57 -22.33 -1.65
CA HIS A 16 5.64 -21.61 -0.95
C HIS A 16 5.89 -20.25 -1.60
N GLY A 17 5.26 -19.20 -1.08
CA GLY A 17 5.50 -17.85 -1.55
C GLY A 17 4.35 -16.89 -1.23
N HIS A 18 4.57 -15.64 -1.58
CA HIS A 18 3.59 -14.58 -1.46
C HIS A 18 3.14 -14.16 -2.86
N ILE A 19 1.83 -13.93 -3.01
CA ILE A 19 1.25 -13.40 -4.24
C ILE A 19 0.83 -11.96 -3.96
N ILE A 20 1.39 -11.03 -4.70
CA ILE A 20 1.03 -9.61 -4.64
C ILE A 20 0.16 -9.30 -5.84
N ILE A 21 -1.05 -8.82 -5.58
CA ILE A 21 -2.03 -8.46 -6.59
C ILE A 21 -2.14 -6.94 -6.64
N GLY A 22 -1.85 -6.36 -7.80
CA GLY A 22 -2.14 -4.94 -8.07
C GLY A 22 -3.55 -4.79 -8.61
N THR A 23 -4.37 -3.94 -7.98
CA THR A 23 -5.72 -3.63 -8.45
C THR A 23 -5.71 -2.43 -9.38
N GLU A 24 -6.75 -2.31 -10.21
CA GLU A 24 -7.01 -1.07 -10.94
C GLU A 24 -7.38 0.08 -10.01
N ALA A 25 -7.17 1.30 -10.47
CA ALA A 25 -7.69 2.48 -9.78
C ALA A 25 -9.22 2.48 -9.87
N ASN A 26 -9.88 2.69 -8.74
CA ASN A 26 -11.35 2.70 -8.62
C ASN A 26 -12.04 1.40 -9.13
N PRO A 27 -11.74 0.24 -8.56
CA PRO A 27 -12.41 -0.99 -8.93
C PRO A 27 -13.93 -0.90 -8.69
N SER A 28 -14.72 -1.65 -9.45
CA SER A 28 -16.15 -1.74 -9.19
C SER A 28 -16.41 -2.27 -7.76
N THR A 29 -17.60 -2.05 -7.22
CA THR A 29 -17.92 -2.53 -5.86
C THR A 29 -17.85 -4.05 -5.77
N VAL A 30 -18.18 -4.77 -6.85
CA VAL A 30 -18.11 -6.23 -6.91
C VAL A 30 -16.64 -6.68 -6.90
N ASP A 31 -15.81 -6.09 -7.77
CA ASP A 31 -14.38 -6.40 -7.86
C ASP A 31 -13.66 -6.08 -6.55
N PHE A 32 -13.99 -4.95 -5.94
CA PHE A 32 -13.42 -4.55 -4.66
C PHE A 32 -13.73 -5.56 -3.55
N ARG A 33 -14.97 -6.04 -3.47
CA ARG A 33 -15.37 -7.07 -2.51
C ARG A 33 -14.64 -8.39 -2.76
N GLN A 34 -14.53 -8.83 -4.00
CA GLN A 34 -13.84 -10.08 -4.36
C GLN A 34 -12.35 -10.01 -3.98
N VAL A 35 -11.70 -8.89 -4.24
CA VAL A 35 -10.29 -8.67 -3.84
C VAL A 35 -10.16 -8.66 -2.32
N ALA A 36 -11.01 -7.91 -1.61
CA ALA A 36 -10.95 -7.81 -0.15
C ALA A 36 -11.21 -9.15 0.55
N ASP A 37 -12.14 -9.96 0.02
CA ASP A 37 -12.46 -11.27 0.57
C ASP A 37 -11.43 -12.34 0.17
N GLY A 38 -10.78 -12.18 -0.98
CA GLY A 38 -9.85 -13.15 -1.55
C GLY A 38 -8.39 -13.02 -1.08
N CYS A 39 -8.01 -11.95 -0.40
CA CYS A 39 -6.64 -11.74 0.08
C CYS A 39 -6.51 -11.92 1.60
N ASP A 40 -5.32 -12.29 2.06
CA ASP A 40 -5.00 -12.39 3.49
C ASP A 40 -4.81 -11.01 4.12
N LEU A 41 -4.28 -10.06 3.36
CA LEU A 41 -4.10 -8.67 3.77
C LEU A 41 -4.30 -7.74 2.57
N LEU A 42 -5.15 -6.75 2.74
CA LEU A 42 -5.30 -5.64 1.80
C LEU A 42 -4.42 -4.45 2.25
N VAL A 43 -3.41 -4.13 1.45
CA VAL A 43 -2.57 -2.95 1.69
C VAL A 43 -3.15 -1.77 0.93
N ILE A 44 -3.49 -0.70 1.64
CA ILE A 44 -4.07 0.51 1.07
C ILE A 44 -3.00 1.62 1.08
N PRO A 45 -2.40 1.95 -0.06
CA PRO A 45 -1.48 3.07 -0.13
C PRO A 45 -2.24 4.40 0.03
N ALA A 46 -1.72 5.27 0.89
CA ALA A 46 -2.29 6.59 1.13
C ALA A 46 -1.21 7.67 1.02
N VAL A 47 -1.48 8.69 0.21
CA VAL A 47 -0.61 9.85 0.07
C VAL A 47 -1.14 10.96 1.00
N PRO A 48 -0.29 11.61 1.81
CA PRO A 48 -0.72 12.67 2.72
C PRO A 48 -0.96 14.00 1.97
N GLU A 49 -1.95 13.99 1.10
CA GLU A 49 -2.44 15.14 0.33
C GLU A 49 -3.95 15.24 0.46
N THR A 50 -4.48 16.47 0.48
CA THR A 50 -5.91 16.71 0.74
C THR A 50 -6.83 15.97 -0.24
N THR A 51 -6.51 15.99 -1.53
CA THR A 51 -7.31 15.30 -2.55
C THR A 51 -7.23 13.76 -2.47
N ALA A 52 -6.10 13.23 -2.02
CA ALA A 52 -5.93 11.79 -1.86
C ALA A 52 -6.66 11.26 -0.61
N THR A 53 -6.89 12.11 0.38
CA THR A 53 -7.62 11.75 1.61
C THR A 53 -9.08 11.42 1.32
N ASP A 54 -9.72 12.06 0.33
CA ASP A 54 -11.10 11.76 -0.06
C ASP A 54 -11.22 10.33 -0.61
N GLY A 55 -10.28 9.90 -1.45
CA GLY A 55 -10.22 8.54 -1.98
C GLY A 55 -9.99 7.50 -0.88
N LEU A 56 -9.14 7.80 0.08
CA LEU A 56 -8.91 6.94 1.24
C LEU A 56 -10.18 6.79 2.07
N THR A 57 -10.86 7.88 2.40
CA THR A 57 -12.11 7.88 3.17
C THR A 57 -13.18 7.04 2.48
N TYR A 58 -13.31 7.16 1.17
CA TYR A 58 -14.24 6.35 0.39
C TYR A 58 -13.91 4.86 0.44
N THR A 59 -12.64 4.50 0.30
CA THR A 59 -12.17 3.11 0.38
C THR A 59 -12.44 2.52 1.76
N LEU A 60 -12.14 3.26 2.83
CA LEU A 60 -12.38 2.81 4.21
C LEU A 60 -13.88 2.64 4.50
N ALA A 61 -14.73 3.54 4.02
CA ALA A 61 -16.18 3.41 4.15
C ALA A 61 -16.70 2.13 3.45
N LYS A 62 -16.19 1.81 2.27
CA LYS A 62 -16.52 0.55 1.58
C LYS A 62 -16.08 -0.68 2.34
N LEU A 63 -14.88 -0.69 2.92
CA LEU A 63 -14.39 -1.80 3.75
C LEU A 63 -15.27 -2.02 4.96
N GLN A 64 -15.68 -0.95 5.62
CA GLN A 64 -16.60 -1.00 6.72
C GLN A 64 -17.98 -1.56 6.31
N GLU A 65 -18.51 -1.13 5.16
CA GLU A 65 -19.79 -1.61 4.62
C GLU A 65 -19.78 -3.12 4.35
N ILE A 66 -18.68 -3.66 3.81
CA ILE A 66 -18.55 -5.10 3.54
C ILE A 66 -18.07 -5.91 4.77
N GLY A 67 -17.77 -5.24 5.89
CA GLY A 67 -17.32 -5.90 7.13
C GLY A 67 -15.92 -6.51 7.03
N ASN A 68 -15.06 -5.97 6.17
CA ASN A 68 -13.68 -6.45 6.04
C ASN A 68 -12.76 -5.68 6.99
N ASP A 69 -12.03 -6.40 7.85
CA ASP A 69 -11.06 -5.90 8.81
C ASP A 69 -9.61 -6.28 8.49
N ARG A 70 -9.40 -7.06 7.41
CA ARG A 70 -8.09 -7.53 6.97
C ARG A 70 -7.39 -6.52 6.06
N TYR A 71 -7.26 -5.29 6.52
CA TYR A 71 -6.56 -4.25 5.78
C TYR A 71 -5.61 -3.46 6.67
N ARG A 72 -4.65 -2.80 6.05
CA ARG A 72 -3.74 -1.86 6.72
C ARG A 72 -3.36 -0.74 5.75
N VAL A 73 -3.34 0.49 6.24
CA VAL A 73 -2.96 1.66 5.44
C VAL A 73 -1.44 1.84 5.47
N LEU A 74 -0.82 2.00 4.31
CA LEU A 74 0.59 2.33 4.15
C LEU A 74 0.72 3.78 3.66
N LEU A 75 1.32 4.65 4.46
CA LEU A 75 1.62 6.01 4.02
C LEU A 75 2.74 5.97 2.98
N THR A 76 2.48 6.57 1.82
CA THR A 76 3.42 6.66 0.70
C THR A 76 3.61 8.10 0.26
N LYS A 77 4.70 8.39 -0.45
CA LYS A 77 5.07 9.74 -0.87
C LYS A 77 5.06 10.75 0.29
N VAL A 78 5.47 10.30 1.47
CA VAL A 78 5.50 11.15 2.66
C VAL A 78 6.52 12.28 2.44
N PRO A 79 6.09 13.55 2.52
CA PRO A 79 6.98 14.68 2.27
C PRO A 79 8.04 14.80 3.36
N PRO A 80 9.23 15.33 3.03
CA PRO A 80 10.27 15.55 4.02
C PRO A 80 9.92 16.70 4.97
N LYS A 81 10.53 16.69 6.17
CA LYS A 81 10.45 17.83 7.08
C LYS A 81 10.92 19.11 6.39
N PRO A 82 10.34 20.27 6.73
CA PRO A 82 9.49 20.54 7.89
C PRO A 82 7.99 20.25 7.69
N ARG A 83 7.58 19.67 6.57
CA ARG A 83 6.16 19.32 6.33
C ARG A 83 5.73 18.21 7.30
N THR A 84 4.52 18.37 7.83
CA THR A 84 3.93 17.47 8.85
C THR A 84 2.70 16.70 8.33
N ASP A 85 2.42 16.78 7.04
CA ASP A 85 1.22 16.16 6.43
C ASP A 85 1.15 14.64 6.73
N GLY A 86 2.28 13.95 6.66
CA GLY A 86 2.36 12.52 6.99
C GLY A 86 2.04 12.23 8.46
N GLU A 87 2.57 13.04 9.37
CA GLU A 87 2.30 12.93 10.81
C GLU A 87 0.83 13.20 11.13
N GLN A 88 0.22 14.19 10.47
CA GLN A 88 -1.18 14.54 10.63
C GLN A 88 -2.10 13.42 10.11
N LEU A 89 -1.82 12.88 8.93
CA LEU A 89 -2.59 11.77 8.37
C LEU A 89 -2.49 10.53 9.28
N ARG A 90 -1.29 10.20 9.74
CA ARG A 90 -1.08 9.08 10.68
C ARG A 90 -1.88 9.27 11.97
N ALA A 91 -1.82 10.47 12.56
CA ALA A 91 -2.56 10.78 13.77
C ALA A 91 -4.07 10.63 13.58
N MET A 92 -4.60 11.11 12.46
CA MET A 92 -6.02 10.97 12.11
C MET A 92 -6.43 9.49 11.97
N LEU A 93 -5.62 8.67 11.29
CA LEU A 93 -5.89 7.25 11.14
C LEU A 93 -5.91 6.53 12.50
N VAL A 94 -4.91 6.78 13.34
CA VAL A 94 -4.81 6.18 14.68
C VAL A 94 -5.96 6.61 15.58
N GLN A 95 -6.34 7.89 15.56
CA GLN A 95 -7.48 8.40 16.34
C GLN A 95 -8.82 7.79 15.94
N ASN A 96 -8.94 7.28 14.72
CA ASN A 96 -10.13 6.60 14.22
C ASN A 96 -10.01 5.07 14.23
N ASP A 97 -9.05 4.53 14.97
CA ASP A 97 -8.80 3.07 15.08
C ASP A 97 -8.56 2.38 13.73
N ILE A 98 -8.03 3.11 12.74
CA ILE A 98 -7.71 2.58 11.42
C ILE A 98 -6.31 1.95 11.46
N PRO A 99 -6.16 0.66 11.10
CA PRO A 99 -4.87 0.01 11.09
C PRO A 99 -3.92 0.68 10.10
N VAL A 100 -2.75 1.08 10.58
CA VAL A 100 -1.71 1.73 9.78
C VAL A 100 -0.36 1.06 10.01
N PHE A 101 0.44 0.93 8.94
CA PHE A 101 1.82 0.45 9.07
C PHE A 101 2.65 1.42 9.90
N ALA A 102 3.56 0.91 10.73
CA ALA A 102 4.58 1.74 11.38
C ALA A 102 5.56 2.31 10.34
N ALA A 103 5.89 1.50 9.33
CA ALA A 103 6.66 1.93 8.17
C ALA A 103 5.91 2.96 7.33
N GLU A 104 6.65 3.83 6.68
CA GLU A 104 6.14 4.79 5.69
C GLU A 104 7.15 4.95 4.54
N VAL A 105 6.64 5.16 3.32
CA VAL A 105 7.48 5.34 2.15
C VAL A 105 7.66 6.84 1.87
N PRO A 106 8.89 7.37 1.96
CA PRO A 106 9.15 8.79 1.75
C PRO A 106 8.98 9.19 0.28
N ASN A 107 8.71 10.47 0.04
CA ASN A 107 8.72 11.04 -1.29
C ASN A 107 10.18 11.28 -1.73
N LEU A 108 10.67 10.48 -2.65
CA LEU A 108 12.06 10.54 -3.13
C LEU A 108 12.13 10.53 -4.65
N VAL A 109 12.95 11.39 -5.21
CA VAL A 109 13.28 11.43 -6.65
C VAL A 109 13.89 10.09 -7.12
N ALA A 110 14.50 9.34 -6.21
CA ALA A 110 15.05 8.01 -6.54
C ALA A 110 13.98 7.03 -7.06
N PHE A 111 12.73 7.16 -6.64
CA PHE A 111 11.63 6.33 -7.17
C PHE A 111 11.28 6.70 -8.60
N ASP A 112 11.29 8.01 -8.95
CA ASP A 112 11.04 8.47 -10.31
C ASP A 112 12.15 7.98 -11.25
N LYS A 113 13.40 8.04 -10.81
CA LYS A 113 14.56 7.50 -11.55
C LYS A 113 14.43 5.99 -11.74
N ALA A 114 14.11 5.24 -10.68
CA ALA A 114 13.91 3.79 -10.76
C ALA A 114 12.83 3.43 -11.77
N SER A 115 11.70 4.14 -11.74
CA SER A 115 10.60 3.95 -12.68
C SER A 115 11.02 4.26 -14.13
N ALA A 116 11.72 5.36 -14.35
CA ALA A 116 12.19 5.75 -15.68
C ALA A 116 13.19 4.74 -16.26
N ASP A 117 14.05 4.18 -15.42
CA ASP A 117 15.10 3.23 -15.83
C ASP A 117 14.60 1.76 -15.83
N GLY A 118 13.38 1.51 -15.35
CA GLY A 118 12.81 0.15 -15.24
C GLY A 118 13.58 -0.76 -14.29
N VAL A 119 14.14 -0.22 -13.22
CA VAL A 119 14.94 -0.94 -12.22
C VAL A 119 14.37 -0.80 -10.82
N LEU A 120 14.83 -1.64 -9.88
CA LEU A 120 14.52 -1.47 -8.47
C LEU A 120 15.18 -0.20 -7.91
N VAL A 121 14.55 0.45 -6.95
CA VAL A 121 15.11 1.65 -6.32
C VAL A 121 16.48 1.38 -5.67
N SER A 122 16.73 0.16 -5.20
CA SER A 122 18.03 -0.27 -4.66
C SER A 122 19.17 -0.22 -5.70
N ALA A 123 18.84 -0.30 -6.99
CA ALA A 123 19.82 -0.25 -8.09
C ALA A 123 20.10 1.18 -8.60
N VAL A 124 19.36 2.17 -8.11
CA VAL A 124 19.53 3.57 -8.55
C VAL A 124 20.77 4.18 -7.88
N HIS A 125 21.60 4.82 -8.69
CA HIS A 125 22.75 5.60 -8.20
C HIS A 125 22.31 6.96 -7.63
N ASP A 126 21.73 6.92 -6.44
CA ASP A 126 21.27 8.11 -5.70
C ASP A 126 21.49 7.87 -4.21
N ALA A 127 22.03 8.86 -3.51
CA ALA A 127 22.32 8.77 -2.08
C ALA A 127 21.08 8.45 -1.21
N ARG A 128 19.88 8.77 -1.71
CA ARG A 128 18.60 8.56 -1.02
C ARG A 128 17.93 7.24 -1.40
N ALA A 129 18.44 6.55 -2.44
CA ALA A 129 17.87 5.29 -2.92
C ALA A 129 17.83 4.22 -1.81
N LYS A 130 18.90 4.14 -1.01
CA LYS A 130 18.96 3.23 0.15
C LYS A 130 17.80 3.45 1.12
N ARG A 131 17.50 4.70 1.47
CA ARG A 131 16.37 5.03 2.36
C ARG A 131 15.03 4.57 1.77
N GLY A 132 14.85 4.72 0.46
CA GLY A 132 13.65 4.24 -0.24
C GLY A 132 13.51 2.72 -0.17
N TRP A 133 14.60 2.00 -0.37
CA TRP A 133 14.63 0.54 -0.26
C TRP A 133 14.34 0.06 1.17
N GLU A 134 15.01 0.63 2.17
CA GLU A 134 14.80 0.32 3.59
C GLU A 134 13.35 0.54 4.04
N ALA A 135 12.66 1.55 3.48
CA ALA A 135 11.24 1.80 3.75
C ALA A 135 10.35 0.63 3.27
N TYR A 136 10.60 0.11 2.07
CA TYR A 136 9.88 -1.07 1.57
C TYR A 136 10.24 -2.34 2.32
N GLU A 137 11.49 -2.53 2.72
CA GLU A 137 11.89 -3.67 3.57
C GLU A 137 11.18 -3.62 4.92
N ALA A 138 11.04 -2.44 5.52
CA ALA A 138 10.33 -2.27 6.78
C ALA A 138 8.85 -2.62 6.64
N ALA A 139 8.18 -2.12 5.59
CA ALA A 139 6.79 -2.49 5.29
C ALA A 139 6.63 -3.99 5.04
N GLY A 140 7.54 -4.59 4.28
CA GLY A 140 7.57 -6.04 4.04
C GLY A 140 7.68 -6.85 5.33
N LYS A 141 8.55 -6.46 6.24
CA LYS A 141 8.70 -7.13 7.56
C LYS A 141 7.40 -7.08 8.37
N GLU A 142 6.68 -5.96 8.34
CA GLU A 142 5.38 -5.86 9.01
C GLU A 142 4.31 -6.75 8.38
N ILE A 143 4.36 -6.99 7.07
CA ILE A 143 3.45 -7.93 6.37
C ILE A 143 3.73 -9.37 6.80
N TYR A 144 5.00 -9.75 6.90
CA TYR A 144 5.39 -11.15 7.18
C TYR A 144 5.36 -11.53 8.65
N HIS A 145 5.45 -10.57 9.56
CA HIS A 145 5.56 -10.79 11.00
C HIS A 145 4.39 -10.16 11.79
N GLY A 146 3.45 -9.52 11.11
CA GLY A 146 2.23 -8.93 11.69
C GLY A 146 1.03 -9.87 11.62
#